data_1a10debb7257ac22454132d75252761b
#
_entry.id   1a10debb7257ac22454132d75252761b
#
_cell.length_a   1.000
_cell.length_b   1.000
_cell.length_c   1.000
_cell.angle_alpha   90.00
_cell.angle_beta   90.00
_cell.angle_gamma   90.00
#
_symmetry.space_group_name_H-M   'P 1'
#
loop_
_entity.id
_entity.type
_entity.pdbx_description
1 polymer ?
#
loop_
_entity_poly.entity_id
_entity_poly.type
_entity_poly.pdbx_seq_one_letter_code
_entity_poly.pdbx_strand_id
1 'polypeptide(L)'
;MELGFGIAGGPDAEALAGLAAELERLGFDSAWANDNPSGEGLEMLAGWAGHSRAIDLGVGVLALDRHRPAEIAARVAELAVPKERLLLGVGAGFSEHPAAAVRAGVEAVREALPGVRVVVAAMGPRMCALAGEVGDAVLLNWMTPERAAWARERVREGEEKAGRETGTVRVYGYVRAAVGPDASERLRRESLWYAQAPHYARHFAAMGREAHEVGEACEDARRLSGRLAAYSALDVVVVRALAERGIPDLLAVAKAAIGAA
;
A
#
# COMPACT_ATOMS: atom_id res chain seq x y z
N MET A 1 7.50 1.21 -15.14
CA MET A 1 6.56 1.11 -14.02
C MET A 1 7.10 0.05 -13.08
N GLU A 2 7.38 0.42 -11.85
CA GLU A 2 7.83 -0.50 -10.82
C GLU A 2 6.63 -1.28 -10.23
N LEU A 3 6.88 -2.47 -9.74
CA LEU A 3 5.86 -3.31 -9.13
C LEU A 3 6.17 -3.59 -7.66
N GLY A 4 5.22 -3.30 -6.81
CA GLY A 4 5.16 -3.81 -5.45
C GLY A 4 4.15 -4.95 -5.33
N PHE A 5 4.24 -5.74 -4.28
CA PHE A 5 3.26 -6.78 -3.98
C PHE A 5 2.76 -6.64 -2.56
N GLY A 6 1.45 -6.61 -2.37
CA GLY A 6 0.79 -6.40 -1.09
C GLY A 6 -0.10 -7.55 -0.67
N ILE A 7 -0.10 -7.86 0.63
CA ILE A 7 -1.00 -8.84 1.22
C ILE A 7 -1.82 -8.23 2.36
N ALA A 8 -2.96 -8.85 2.68
CA ALA A 8 -3.60 -8.61 3.96
C ALA A 8 -2.65 -9.03 5.09
N GLY A 9 -2.52 -8.24 6.11
CA GLY A 9 -1.93 -8.71 7.36
C GLY A 9 -2.76 -9.91 7.88
N GLY A 10 -2.11 -10.88 8.46
CA GLY A 10 -2.77 -12.07 9.00
C GLY A 10 -1.89 -12.74 10.04
N PRO A 11 -2.46 -13.63 10.86
CA PRO A 11 -1.80 -14.23 12.02
C PRO A 11 -0.66 -15.21 11.65
N ASP A 12 -0.42 -15.46 10.37
CA ASP A 12 0.53 -16.48 9.91
C ASP A 12 1.79 -15.86 9.29
N ALA A 13 2.43 -14.96 10.05
CA ALA A 13 3.67 -14.31 9.62
C ALA A 13 4.80 -15.32 9.34
N GLU A 14 4.86 -16.42 10.11
CA GLU A 14 5.86 -17.48 9.93
C GLU A 14 5.65 -18.23 8.62
N ALA A 15 4.41 -18.63 8.29
CA ALA A 15 4.09 -19.29 7.03
C ALA A 15 4.35 -18.41 5.79
N LEU A 16 4.32 -17.09 5.96
CA LEU A 16 4.56 -16.11 4.89
C LEU A 16 5.98 -15.53 4.89
N ALA A 17 6.85 -15.94 5.81
CA ALA A 17 8.20 -15.38 5.96
C ALA A 17 9.04 -15.48 4.67
N GLY A 18 8.91 -16.56 3.92
CA GLY A 18 9.61 -16.76 2.64
C GLY A 18 9.04 -15.99 1.44
N LEU A 19 7.86 -15.35 1.57
CA LEU A 19 7.19 -14.72 0.43
C LEU A 19 8.04 -13.59 -0.17
N ALA A 20 8.65 -12.73 0.66
CA ALA A 20 9.45 -11.61 0.17
C ALA A 20 10.67 -12.06 -0.66
N ALA A 21 11.31 -13.18 -0.31
CA ALA A 21 12.40 -13.76 -1.10
C ALA A 21 11.91 -14.22 -2.49
N GLU A 22 10.74 -14.81 -2.57
CA GLU A 22 10.15 -15.20 -3.84
C GLU A 22 9.77 -13.98 -4.69
N LEU A 23 9.20 -12.93 -4.07
CA LEU A 23 8.88 -11.68 -4.75
C LEU A 23 10.15 -10.98 -5.27
N GLU A 24 11.21 -10.93 -4.47
CA GLU A 24 12.51 -10.40 -4.87
C GLU A 24 13.09 -11.17 -6.08
N ARG A 25 12.99 -12.50 -6.07
CA ARG A 25 13.42 -13.34 -7.20
C ARG A 25 12.57 -13.15 -8.46
N LEU A 26 11.29 -12.80 -8.30
CA LEU A 26 10.39 -12.46 -9.40
C LEU A 26 10.60 -11.03 -9.92
N GLY A 27 11.44 -10.22 -9.28
CA GLY A 27 11.76 -8.86 -9.70
C GLY A 27 10.78 -7.80 -9.19
N PHE A 28 10.08 -8.04 -8.09
CA PHE A 28 9.30 -7.00 -7.43
C PHE A 28 10.21 -6.03 -6.66
N ASP A 29 9.88 -4.75 -6.71
CA ASP A 29 10.64 -3.68 -6.06
C ASP A 29 10.32 -3.55 -4.56
N SER A 30 9.10 -3.93 -4.16
CA SER A 30 8.64 -3.82 -2.77
C SER A 30 7.61 -4.88 -2.38
N ALA A 31 7.67 -5.34 -1.12
CA ALA A 31 6.70 -6.22 -0.48
C ALA A 31 5.95 -5.46 0.63
N TRP A 32 4.63 -5.54 0.65
CA TRP A 32 3.77 -4.76 1.54
C TRP A 32 2.87 -5.63 2.38
N ALA A 33 2.84 -5.39 3.68
CA ALA A 33 1.86 -5.95 4.60
C ALA A 33 0.89 -4.89 5.10
N ASN A 34 -0.41 -5.19 5.12
CA ASN A 34 -1.34 -4.32 5.83
C ASN A 34 -1.15 -4.49 7.32
N ASP A 35 -1.19 -3.37 8.06
CA ASP A 35 -1.45 -3.43 9.49
C ASP A 35 -2.95 -3.63 9.72
N ASN A 36 -3.28 -4.48 10.66
CA ASN A 36 -4.65 -4.76 11.07
C ASN A 36 -4.85 -4.41 12.55
N PRO A 37 -6.07 -4.50 13.11
CA PRO A 37 -6.29 -4.21 14.53
C PRO A 37 -5.49 -5.07 15.51
N SER A 38 -4.98 -6.23 15.10
CA SER A 38 -4.09 -7.07 15.92
C SER A 38 -2.61 -6.63 15.86
N GLY A 39 -2.25 -5.71 14.96
CA GLY A 39 -0.94 -5.03 15.02
C GLY A 39 0.23 -5.86 14.47
N GLU A 40 0.04 -6.64 13.42
CA GLU A 40 1.04 -7.61 12.92
C GLU A 40 1.80 -7.13 11.68
N GLY A 41 1.60 -5.87 11.25
CA GLY A 41 2.24 -5.35 10.04
C GLY A 41 3.77 -5.33 10.13
N LEU A 42 4.33 -4.83 11.23
CA LEU A 42 5.79 -4.76 11.43
C LEU A 42 6.41 -6.14 11.67
N GLU A 43 5.72 -7.05 12.34
CA GLU A 43 6.14 -8.45 12.55
C GLU A 43 6.29 -9.18 11.21
N MET A 44 5.35 -8.97 10.30
CA MET A 44 5.44 -9.51 8.94
C MET A 44 6.69 -9.00 8.23
N LEU A 45 6.98 -7.68 8.31
CA LEU A 45 8.18 -7.10 7.69
C LEU A 45 9.46 -7.66 8.30
N ALA A 46 9.51 -7.90 9.61
CA ALA A 46 10.65 -8.52 10.28
C ALA A 46 10.92 -9.95 9.77
N GLY A 47 9.85 -10.75 9.64
CA GLY A 47 9.94 -12.08 9.03
C GLY A 47 10.49 -12.02 7.60
N TRP A 48 10.00 -11.10 6.79
CA TRP A 48 10.47 -10.90 5.42
C TRP A 48 11.92 -10.41 5.35
N ALA A 49 12.32 -9.51 6.25
CA ALA A 49 13.69 -9.00 6.32
C ALA A 49 14.73 -10.12 6.53
N GLY A 50 14.38 -11.13 7.32
CA GLY A 50 15.22 -12.29 7.56
C GLY A 50 15.41 -13.21 6.34
N HIS A 51 14.53 -13.12 5.34
CA HIS A 51 14.52 -14.01 4.17
C HIS A 51 14.78 -13.29 2.84
N SER A 52 14.87 -11.95 2.82
CA SER A 52 15.13 -11.14 1.62
C SER A 52 16.29 -10.18 1.84
N ARG A 53 16.91 -9.66 0.76
CA ARG A 53 18.15 -8.87 0.85
C ARG A 53 18.00 -7.43 0.38
N ALA A 54 17.24 -7.19 -0.69
CA ALA A 54 17.22 -5.92 -1.40
C ALA A 54 15.81 -5.33 -1.55
N ILE A 55 14.77 -6.17 -1.61
CA ILE A 55 13.38 -5.73 -1.77
C ILE A 55 12.97 -4.77 -0.65
N ASP A 56 12.34 -3.65 -0.99
CA ASP A 56 11.78 -2.71 -0.01
C ASP A 56 10.63 -3.35 0.76
N LEU A 57 10.50 -3.00 2.04
CA LEU A 57 9.52 -3.57 2.96
C LEU A 57 8.54 -2.49 3.40
N GLY A 58 7.29 -2.60 2.97
CA GLY A 58 6.26 -1.60 3.23
C GLY A 58 5.21 -2.06 4.23
N VAL A 59 4.84 -1.20 5.18
CA VAL A 59 3.62 -1.37 5.97
C VAL A 59 2.55 -0.42 5.48
N GLY A 60 1.39 -0.93 5.16
CA GLY A 60 0.31 -0.12 4.58
C GLY A 60 -1.02 -0.30 5.27
N VAL A 61 -1.30 0.48 6.34
CA VAL A 61 -0.54 1.52 7.01
C VAL A 61 -0.75 1.45 8.52
N LEU A 62 0.18 1.99 9.29
CA LEU A 62 0.00 2.18 10.73
C LEU A 62 -0.92 3.38 10.97
N ALA A 63 -2.02 3.15 11.66
CA ALA A 63 -2.99 4.21 11.99
C ALA A 63 -2.51 4.98 13.24
N LEU A 64 -2.28 6.29 13.09
CA LEU A 64 -1.69 7.14 14.13
C LEU A 64 -2.59 7.37 15.35
N ASP A 65 -3.87 7.03 15.27
CA ASP A 65 -4.77 6.97 16.43
C ASP A 65 -4.56 5.74 17.32
N ARG A 66 -3.88 4.70 16.79
CA ARG A 66 -3.57 3.45 17.51
C ARG A 66 -2.07 3.29 17.80
N HIS A 67 -1.21 3.83 16.95
CA HIS A 67 0.23 3.67 17.02
C HIS A 67 0.90 5.02 17.26
N ARG A 68 1.51 5.19 18.43
CA ARG A 68 2.30 6.39 18.72
C ARG A 68 3.66 6.34 18.02
N PRO A 69 4.16 7.44 17.46
CA PRO A 69 5.45 7.46 16.75
C PRO A 69 6.62 6.87 17.54
N ALA A 70 6.72 7.13 18.84
CA ALA A 70 7.76 6.56 19.70
C ALA A 70 7.61 5.02 19.86
N GLU A 71 6.38 4.51 19.92
CA GLU A 71 6.10 3.06 19.98
C GLU A 71 6.43 2.38 18.65
N ILE A 72 6.13 3.03 17.53
CA ILE A 72 6.54 2.57 16.20
C ILE A 72 8.07 2.44 16.14
N ALA A 73 8.80 3.46 16.58
CA ALA A 73 10.26 3.47 16.59
C ALA A 73 10.84 2.35 17.47
N ALA A 74 10.30 2.19 18.68
CA ALA A 74 10.69 1.12 19.58
C ALA A 74 10.45 -0.27 18.96
N ARG A 75 9.29 -0.45 18.32
CA ARG A 75 8.93 -1.74 17.68
C ARG A 75 9.80 -2.06 16.47
N VAL A 76 10.08 -1.08 15.62
CA VAL A 76 11.03 -1.23 14.49
C VAL A 76 12.41 -1.66 14.98
N ALA A 77 12.90 -1.06 16.09
CA ALA A 77 14.19 -1.42 16.67
C ALA A 77 14.17 -2.82 17.30
N GLU A 78 13.13 -3.16 18.08
CA GLU A 78 12.95 -4.47 18.73
C GLU A 78 12.90 -5.60 17.70
N LEU A 79 12.18 -5.40 16.60
CA LEU A 79 12.02 -6.36 15.53
C LEU A 79 13.20 -6.37 14.55
N ALA A 80 14.18 -5.47 14.72
CA ALA A 80 15.32 -5.30 13.84
C ALA A 80 14.94 -5.13 12.36
N VAL A 81 13.82 -4.43 12.08
CA VAL A 81 13.42 -4.12 10.70
C VAL A 81 14.44 -3.15 10.08
N PRO A 82 15.06 -3.46 8.92
CA PRO A 82 16.10 -2.63 8.32
C PRO A 82 15.50 -1.29 7.81
N LYS A 83 15.89 -0.17 8.45
CA LYS A 83 15.34 1.17 8.18
C LYS A 83 15.55 1.62 6.73
N GLU A 84 16.69 1.26 6.15
CA GLU A 84 17.07 1.61 4.77
C GLU A 84 16.15 0.97 3.73
N ARG A 85 15.50 -0.13 4.10
CA ARG A 85 14.52 -0.83 3.25
C ARG A 85 13.08 -0.53 3.64
N LEU A 86 12.86 0.16 4.76
CA LEU A 86 11.52 0.38 5.31
C LEU A 86 10.79 1.51 4.59
N LEU A 87 9.60 1.19 4.08
CA LEU A 87 8.57 2.11 3.64
C LEU A 87 7.49 2.19 4.74
N LEU A 88 7.65 3.16 5.64
CA LEU A 88 6.77 3.29 6.80
C LEU A 88 5.48 4.02 6.44
N GLY A 89 4.46 3.25 6.12
CA GLY A 89 3.14 3.80 5.81
C GLY A 89 2.40 4.25 7.07
N VAL A 90 1.93 5.50 7.06
CA VAL A 90 1.13 6.07 8.15
C VAL A 90 -0.19 6.64 7.63
N GLY A 91 -1.23 6.54 8.46
CA GLY A 91 -2.55 7.08 8.17
C GLY A 91 -3.21 7.68 9.41
N ALA A 92 -4.25 8.48 9.20
CA ALA A 92 -4.94 9.18 10.30
C ALA A 92 -5.77 8.26 11.22
N GLY A 93 -6.08 7.04 10.77
CA GLY A 93 -7.08 6.20 11.45
C GLY A 93 -8.45 6.88 11.49
N PHE A 94 -9.08 6.87 12.65
CA PHE A 94 -10.40 7.50 12.92
C PHE A 94 -10.28 8.90 13.56
N SER A 95 -9.15 9.59 13.37
CA SER A 95 -8.95 10.95 13.90
C SER A 95 -10.01 11.93 13.38
N GLU A 96 -10.56 12.77 14.26
CA GLU A 96 -11.48 13.86 13.90
C GLU A 96 -10.81 14.93 13.03
N HIS A 97 -9.47 15.10 13.18
CA HIS A 97 -8.65 16.05 12.44
C HIS A 97 -7.55 15.34 11.62
N PRO A 98 -7.92 14.56 10.59
CA PRO A 98 -7.00 13.63 9.93
C PRO A 98 -5.74 14.30 9.36
N ALA A 99 -5.86 15.47 8.74
CA ALA A 99 -4.71 16.16 8.16
C ALA A 99 -3.73 16.68 9.22
N ALA A 100 -4.23 17.22 10.33
CA ALA A 100 -3.40 17.68 11.43
C ALA A 100 -2.70 16.50 12.13
N ALA A 101 -3.43 15.42 12.38
CA ALA A 101 -2.90 14.21 12.99
C ALA A 101 -1.77 13.60 12.15
N VAL A 102 -1.95 13.50 10.82
CA VAL A 102 -0.91 12.96 9.93
C VAL A 102 0.30 13.89 9.86
N ARG A 103 0.11 15.22 9.76
CA ARG A 103 1.23 16.17 9.75
C ARG A 103 2.09 16.03 11.01
N ALA A 104 1.47 16.12 12.19
CA ALA A 104 2.17 15.97 13.47
C ALA A 104 2.81 14.57 13.62
N GLY A 105 2.11 13.53 13.17
CA GLY A 105 2.62 12.16 13.22
C GLY A 105 3.83 11.94 12.33
N VAL A 106 3.86 12.50 11.12
CA VAL A 106 5.02 12.43 10.21
C VAL A 106 6.24 13.13 10.83
N GLU A 107 6.05 14.33 11.42
CA GLU A 107 7.11 15.05 12.12
C GLU A 107 7.69 14.22 13.27
N ALA A 108 6.82 13.69 14.14
CA ALA A 108 7.22 12.86 15.27
C ALA A 108 7.87 11.51 14.85
N VAL A 109 7.42 10.90 13.74
CA VAL A 109 8.06 9.70 13.18
C VAL A 109 9.48 10.03 12.71
N ARG A 110 9.68 11.16 12.02
CA ARG A 110 11.02 11.57 11.57
C ARG A 110 11.99 11.86 12.70
N GLU A 111 11.48 12.41 13.81
CA GLU A 111 12.28 12.60 15.04
C GLU A 111 12.65 11.26 15.68
N ALA A 112 11.69 10.33 15.78
CA ALA A 112 11.89 9.03 16.45
C ALA A 112 12.68 8.03 15.59
N LEU A 113 12.58 8.10 14.25
CA LEU A 113 13.23 7.22 13.27
C LEU A 113 13.93 8.05 12.18
N PRO A 114 15.05 8.72 12.46
CA PRO A 114 15.75 9.51 11.46
C PRO A 114 16.17 8.69 10.24
N GLY A 115 15.87 9.21 9.04
CA GLY A 115 16.20 8.60 7.77
C GLY A 115 15.22 7.54 7.26
N VAL A 116 14.13 7.26 7.99
CA VAL A 116 13.07 6.38 7.47
C VAL A 116 12.28 7.06 6.34
N ARG A 117 11.89 6.30 5.34
CA ARG A 117 10.99 6.78 4.28
C ARG A 117 9.54 6.73 4.76
N VAL A 118 8.92 7.89 4.93
CA VAL A 118 7.54 7.99 5.41
C VAL A 118 6.57 8.05 4.24
N VAL A 119 5.64 7.09 4.20
CA VAL A 119 4.60 6.96 3.17
C VAL A 119 3.26 7.36 3.75
N VAL A 120 2.63 8.39 3.20
CA VAL A 120 1.34 8.91 3.71
C VAL A 120 0.18 8.25 2.99
N ALA A 121 -0.75 7.64 3.74
CA ALA A 121 -1.99 7.11 3.16
C ALA A 121 -2.93 8.22 2.73
N ALA A 122 -3.42 8.18 1.50
CA ALA A 122 -4.33 9.18 0.98
C ALA A 122 -5.37 8.59 0.01
N MET A 123 -6.59 9.16 0.03
CA MET A 123 -7.65 8.88 -0.94
C MET A 123 -8.33 10.16 -1.42
N GLY A 124 -8.50 11.14 -0.54
CA GLY A 124 -9.15 12.41 -0.83
C GLY A 124 -8.17 13.54 -1.17
N PRO A 125 -8.66 14.67 -1.74
CA PRO A 125 -7.79 15.74 -2.25
C PRO A 125 -6.88 16.35 -1.17
N ARG A 126 -7.41 16.59 0.02
CA ARG A 126 -6.64 17.19 1.13
C ARG A 126 -5.50 16.29 1.59
N MET A 127 -5.75 14.97 1.66
CA MET A 127 -4.73 14.01 2.08
C MET A 127 -3.69 13.78 0.99
N CYS A 128 -4.08 13.76 -0.29
CA CYS A 128 -3.11 13.69 -1.40
C CYS A 128 -2.20 14.93 -1.42
N ALA A 129 -2.76 16.14 -1.28
CA ALA A 129 -1.95 17.35 -1.18
C ALA A 129 -1.04 17.33 0.08
N LEU A 130 -1.56 16.92 1.24
CA LEU A 130 -0.76 16.78 2.44
C LEU A 130 0.40 15.77 2.25
N ALA A 131 0.16 14.65 1.58
CA ALA A 131 1.22 13.69 1.27
C ALA A 131 2.34 14.35 0.43
N GLY A 132 1.98 15.21 -0.52
CA GLY A 132 2.92 16.04 -1.27
C GLY A 132 3.71 17.03 -0.39
N GLU A 133 3.04 17.60 0.62
CA GLU A 133 3.70 18.56 1.53
C GLU A 133 4.71 17.89 2.47
N VAL A 134 4.38 16.73 3.05
CA VAL A 134 5.12 16.17 4.19
C VAL A 134 5.67 14.76 3.98
N GLY A 135 5.18 13.99 3.02
CA GLY A 135 5.60 12.60 2.78
C GLY A 135 6.86 12.48 1.93
N ASP A 136 7.51 11.33 1.99
CA ASP A 136 8.51 10.90 1.00
C ASP A 136 7.82 10.12 -0.13
N ALA A 137 6.65 9.56 0.18
CA ALA A 137 5.76 8.93 -0.77
C ALA A 137 4.30 9.03 -0.32
N VAL A 138 3.37 8.76 -1.23
CA VAL A 138 1.95 8.56 -0.97
C VAL A 138 1.57 7.11 -1.27
N LEU A 139 0.71 6.51 -0.44
CA LEU A 139 0.05 5.24 -0.73
C LEU A 139 -1.43 5.48 -0.98
N LEU A 140 -1.82 5.35 -2.23
CA LEU A 140 -3.21 5.43 -2.66
C LEU A 140 -3.90 4.07 -2.49
N ASN A 141 -5.22 4.07 -2.27
CA ASN A 141 -5.97 2.86 -2.02
C ASN A 141 -7.32 2.89 -2.75
N TRP A 142 -7.75 1.74 -3.31
CA TRP A 142 -9.01 1.61 -4.04
C TRP A 142 -9.21 2.68 -5.11
N MET A 143 -8.49 2.60 -6.23
CA MET A 143 -8.56 3.60 -7.29
C MET A 143 -8.63 2.98 -8.67
N THR A 144 -9.19 3.75 -9.61
CA THR A 144 -9.07 3.50 -11.05
C THR A 144 -7.82 4.18 -11.61
N PRO A 145 -7.37 3.85 -12.84
CA PRO A 145 -6.28 4.57 -13.50
C PRO A 145 -6.49 6.09 -13.56
N GLU A 146 -7.71 6.54 -13.85
CA GLU A 146 -8.06 7.96 -13.93
C GLU A 146 -7.98 8.61 -12.54
N ARG A 147 -8.41 7.89 -11.51
CA ARG A 147 -8.31 8.38 -10.12
C ARG A 147 -6.87 8.46 -9.65
N ALA A 148 -6.00 7.54 -10.07
CA ALA A 148 -4.56 7.60 -9.79
C ALA A 148 -3.93 8.84 -10.44
N ALA A 149 -4.25 9.15 -11.70
CA ALA A 149 -3.80 10.36 -12.38
C ALA A 149 -4.26 11.63 -11.67
N TRP A 150 -5.54 11.69 -11.31
CA TRP A 150 -6.10 12.80 -10.53
C TRP A 150 -5.38 12.96 -9.17
N ALA A 151 -5.09 11.88 -8.46
CA ALA A 151 -4.40 11.92 -7.17
C ALA A 151 -2.97 12.42 -7.29
N ARG A 152 -2.24 12.02 -8.34
CA ARG A 152 -0.91 12.53 -8.64
C ARG A 152 -0.88 14.06 -8.77
N GLU A 153 -1.85 14.64 -9.46
CA GLU A 153 -1.92 16.11 -9.56
C GLU A 153 -2.14 16.78 -8.20
N ARG A 154 -2.96 16.17 -7.32
CA ARG A 154 -3.13 16.69 -5.94
C ARG A 154 -1.84 16.58 -5.11
N VAL A 155 -1.05 15.52 -5.32
CA VAL A 155 0.27 15.39 -4.68
C VAL A 155 1.21 16.49 -5.16
N ARG A 156 1.28 16.76 -6.45
CA ARG A 156 2.08 17.86 -7.03
C ARG A 156 1.70 19.23 -6.47
N GLU A 157 0.41 19.52 -6.34
CA GLU A 157 -0.07 20.75 -5.70
C GLU A 157 0.46 20.89 -4.26
N GLY A 158 0.56 19.77 -3.54
CA GLY A 158 1.13 19.74 -2.20
C GLY A 158 2.63 19.99 -2.19
N GLU A 159 3.37 19.40 -3.13
CA GLU A 159 4.81 19.64 -3.31
C GLU A 159 5.07 21.13 -3.61
N GLU A 160 4.36 21.72 -4.56
CA GLU A 160 4.47 23.14 -4.93
C GLU A 160 4.17 24.06 -3.74
N LYS A 161 3.09 23.80 -3.01
CA LYS A 161 2.71 24.56 -1.81
C LYS A 161 3.79 24.52 -0.72
N ALA A 162 4.50 23.41 -0.60
CA ALA A 162 5.60 23.22 0.34
C ALA A 162 6.97 23.73 -0.19
N GLY A 163 7.00 24.27 -1.40
CA GLY A 163 8.25 24.71 -2.05
C GLY A 163 9.19 23.55 -2.42
N ARG A 164 8.65 22.36 -2.59
CA ARG A 164 9.40 21.16 -3.03
C ARG A 164 9.43 21.09 -4.56
N GLU A 165 10.43 20.41 -5.09
CA GLU A 165 10.46 20.06 -6.50
C GLU A 165 9.33 19.08 -6.80
N THR A 166 8.52 19.36 -7.83
CA THR A 166 7.39 18.52 -8.24
C THR A 166 7.87 17.18 -8.77
N GLY A 167 7.20 16.11 -8.35
CA GLY A 167 7.53 14.73 -8.74
C GLY A 167 8.58 14.07 -7.85
N THR A 168 8.97 14.70 -6.74
CA THR A 168 9.87 14.07 -5.75
C THR A 168 9.16 13.10 -4.83
N VAL A 169 7.85 13.31 -4.58
CA VAL A 169 7.02 12.40 -3.78
C VAL A 169 6.56 11.24 -4.65
N ARG A 170 7.04 10.03 -4.34
CA ARG A 170 6.67 8.84 -5.11
C ARG A 170 5.22 8.44 -4.87
N VAL A 171 4.54 8.03 -5.94
CA VAL A 171 3.12 7.65 -5.89
C VAL A 171 2.99 6.14 -6.00
N TYR A 172 2.72 5.51 -4.86
CA TYR A 172 2.34 4.09 -4.74
C TYR A 172 0.83 3.95 -4.77
N GLY A 173 0.34 2.86 -5.34
CA GLY A 173 -1.09 2.58 -5.31
C GLY A 173 -1.40 1.11 -5.12
N TYR A 174 -2.23 0.79 -4.10
CA TYR A 174 -2.80 -0.53 -3.94
C TYR A 174 -3.85 -0.79 -5.01
N VAL A 175 -3.54 -1.66 -5.96
CA VAL A 175 -4.48 -2.20 -6.94
C VAL A 175 -4.86 -3.61 -6.53
N ARG A 176 -6.13 -3.82 -6.12
CA ARG A 176 -6.62 -5.16 -5.80
C ARG A 176 -6.55 -6.02 -7.03
N ALA A 177 -5.98 -7.22 -6.88
CA ALA A 177 -5.85 -8.15 -7.97
C ALA A 177 -6.22 -9.58 -7.56
N ALA A 178 -7.03 -10.22 -8.38
CA ALA A 178 -7.36 -11.62 -8.27
C ALA A 178 -7.22 -12.31 -9.63
N VAL A 179 -6.77 -13.56 -9.66
CA VAL A 179 -6.62 -14.34 -10.89
C VAL A 179 -7.25 -15.74 -10.75
N GLY A 180 -7.66 -16.32 -11.87
CA GLY A 180 -8.25 -17.66 -11.95
C GLY A 180 -9.74 -17.68 -11.62
N PRO A 181 -10.30 -18.89 -11.44
CA PRO A 181 -11.72 -19.04 -11.13
C PRO A 181 -12.11 -18.19 -9.92
N ASP A 182 -13.32 -17.65 -9.92
CA ASP A 182 -13.88 -16.83 -8.84
C ASP A 182 -13.12 -15.50 -8.56
N ALA A 183 -12.22 -15.08 -9.46
CA ALA A 183 -11.49 -13.82 -9.31
C ALA A 183 -12.43 -12.63 -9.09
N SER A 184 -13.48 -12.54 -9.89
CA SER A 184 -14.52 -11.49 -9.80
C SER A 184 -15.27 -11.54 -8.48
N GLU A 185 -15.60 -12.72 -7.97
CA GLU A 185 -16.29 -12.85 -6.69
C GLU A 185 -15.39 -12.47 -5.49
N ARG A 186 -14.10 -12.82 -5.54
CA ARG A 186 -13.14 -12.39 -4.51
C ARG A 186 -13.02 -10.87 -4.47
N LEU A 187 -12.90 -10.21 -5.62
CA LEU A 187 -12.86 -8.75 -5.69
C LEU A 187 -14.17 -8.14 -5.18
N ARG A 188 -15.32 -8.67 -5.60
CA ARG A 188 -16.63 -8.21 -5.16
C ARG A 188 -16.80 -8.32 -3.65
N ARG A 189 -16.44 -9.44 -3.04
CA ARG A 189 -16.54 -9.68 -1.59
C ARG A 189 -15.70 -8.66 -0.80
N GLU A 190 -14.42 -8.47 -1.17
CA GLU A 190 -13.55 -7.52 -0.49
C GLU A 190 -14.02 -6.07 -0.67
N SER A 191 -14.37 -5.68 -1.88
CA SER A 191 -14.80 -4.30 -2.17
C SER A 191 -16.09 -3.93 -1.45
N LEU A 192 -17.07 -4.84 -1.38
CA LEU A 192 -18.31 -4.62 -0.65
C LEU A 192 -18.09 -4.54 0.86
N TRP A 193 -17.13 -5.29 1.40
CA TRP A 193 -16.75 -5.17 2.81
C TRP A 193 -16.20 -3.78 3.11
N TYR A 194 -15.28 -3.26 2.27
CA TYR A 194 -14.77 -1.90 2.41
C TYR A 194 -15.86 -0.83 2.24
N ALA A 195 -16.78 -1.02 1.31
CA ALA A 195 -17.87 -0.07 1.04
C ALA A 195 -18.84 0.13 2.22
N GLN A 196 -18.83 -0.75 3.24
CA GLN A 196 -19.59 -0.57 4.47
C GLN A 196 -19.09 0.62 5.30
N ALA A 197 -17.81 0.98 5.16
CA ALA A 197 -17.26 2.13 5.88
C ALA A 197 -17.56 3.44 5.11
N PRO A 198 -18.15 4.45 5.77
CA PRO A 198 -18.66 5.67 5.09
C PRO A 198 -17.62 6.43 4.28
N HIS A 199 -16.35 6.41 4.68
CA HIS A 199 -15.27 7.09 3.96
C HIS A 199 -14.90 6.35 2.66
N TYR A 200 -14.94 5.02 2.62
CA TYR A 200 -14.76 4.24 1.39
C TYR A 200 -15.98 4.35 0.47
N ALA A 201 -17.20 4.31 1.00
CA ALA A 201 -18.40 4.52 0.21
C ALA A 201 -18.36 5.87 -0.53
N ARG A 202 -18.00 6.95 0.18
CA ARG A 202 -17.80 8.27 -0.45
C ARG A 202 -16.67 8.27 -1.48
N HIS A 203 -15.61 7.51 -1.25
CA HIS A 203 -14.49 7.41 -2.17
C HIS A 203 -14.90 6.75 -3.50
N PHE A 204 -15.63 5.62 -3.44
CA PHE A 204 -16.17 4.96 -4.64
C PHE A 204 -17.17 5.86 -5.38
N ALA A 205 -18.09 6.49 -4.66
CA ALA A 205 -19.03 7.42 -5.25
C ALA A 205 -18.35 8.61 -5.95
N ALA A 206 -17.24 9.13 -5.39
CA ALA A 206 -16.46 10.21 -6.01
C ALA A 206 -15.76 9.81 -7.31
N MET A 207 -15.62 8.52 -7.58
CA MET A 207 -15.13 7.98 -8.86
C MET A 207 -16.26 7.68 -9.86
N GLY A 208 -17.53 7.77 -9.42
CA GLY A 208 -18.67 7.33 -10.24
C GLY A 208 -18.66 5.85 -10.54
N ARG A 209 -18.13 5.04 -9.62
CA ARG A 209 -17.98 3.58 -9.77
C ARG A 209 -18.63 2.84 -8.62
N GLU A 210 -19.19 1.68 -8.93
CA GLU A 210 -19.54 0.71 -7.91
C GLU A 210 -18.25 0.10 -7.32
N ALA A 211 -18.26 -0.23 -6.03
CA ALA A 211 -17.06 -0.71 -5.34
C ALA A 211 -16.40 -1.93 -6.04
N HIS A 212 -17.21 -2.85 -6.55
CA HIS A 212 -16.74 -4.09 -7.20
C HIS A 212 -16.15 -3.86 -8.62
N GLU A 213 -16.28 -2.65 -9.17
CA GLU A 213 -15.65 -2.27 -10.44
C GLU A 213 -14.23 -1.72 -10.24
N VAL A 214 -13.80 -1.52 -8.99
CA VAL A 214 -12.47 -0.96 -8.68
C VAL A 214 -11.51 -2.07 -8.29
N GLY A 215 -10.51 -2.29 -9.14
CA GLY A 215 -9.53 -3.37 -9.03
C GLY A 215 -9.53 -4.27 -10.26
N GLU A 216 -8.67 -5.29 -10.25
CA GLU A 216 -8.43 -6.15 -11.40
C GLU A 216 -8.75 -7.61 -11.06
N ALA A 217 -9.85 -8.11 -11.60
CA ALA A 217 -10.23 -9.51 -11.54
C ALA A 217 -10.06 -10.15 -12.92
N CYS A 218 -9.17 -11.12 -13.03
CA CYS A 218 -8.84 -11.79 -14.28
C CYS A 218 -9.00 -13.31 -14.16
N GLU A 219 -10.05 -13.89 -14.74
CA GLU A 219 -10.18 -15.34 -14.83
C GLU A 219 -9.03 -15.96 -15.66
N ASP A 220 -8.64 -15.30 -16.75
CA ASP A 220 -7.40 -15.58 -17.47
C ASP A 220 -6.26 -14.74 -16.86
N ALA A 221 -5.38 -15.38 -16.10
CA ALA A 221 -4.26 -14.76 -15.40
C ALA A 221 -3.33 -13.96 -16.33
N ARG A 222 -3.17 -14.39 -17.60
CA ARG A 222 -2.32 -13.72 -18.60
C ARG A 222 -2.74 -12.28 -18.92
N ARG A 223 -3.97 -11.90 -18.57
CA ARG A 223 -4.50 -10.55 -18.82
C ARG A 223 -4.08 -9.53 -17.74
N LEU A 224 -3.62 -9.98 -16.57
CA LEU A 224 -3.40 -9.09 -15.43
C LEU A 224 -2.32 -8.04 -15.71
N SER A 225 -1.17 -8.45 -16.24
CA SER A 225 -0.06 -7.51 -16.51
C SER A 225 -0.47 -6.38 -17.45
N GLY A 226 -1.23 -6.68 -18.51
CA GLY A 226 -1.76 -5.66 -19.42
C GLY A 226 -2.76 -4.71 -18.75
N ARG A 227 -3.56 -5.18 -17.81
CA ARG A 227 -4.49 -4.33 -17.05
C ARG A 227 -3.75 -3.42 -16.06
N LEU A 228 -2.73 -3.92 -15.39
CA LEU A 228 -1.90 -3.11 -14.49
C LEU A 228 -1.15 -1.99 -15.22
N ALA A 229 -0.81 -2.18 -16.49
CA ALA A 229 -0.18 -1.15 -17.32
C ALA A 229 -1.02 0.13 -17.50
N ALA A 230 -2.35 0.05 -17.31
CA ALA A 230 -3.22 1.22 -17.35
C ALA A 230 -2.97 2.20 -16.19
N TYR A 231 -2.37 1.74 -15.09
CA TYR A 231 -2.07 2.58 -13.92
C TYR A 231 -0.77 3.38 -14.06
N SER A 232 -0.46 3.83 -15.27
CA SER A 232 0.78 4.54 -15.63
C SER A 232 1.02 5.84 -14.86
N ALA A 233 0.00 6.38 -14.20
CA ALA A 233 0.12 7.52 -13.31
C ALA A 233 0.74 7.17 -11.95
N LEU A 234 0.90 5.91 -11.60
CA LEU A 234 1.63 5.45 -10.42
C LEU A 234 3.11 5.26 -10.76
N ASP A 235 4.01 5.58 -9.83
CA ASP A 235 5.41 5.20 -9.93
C ASP A 235 5.57 3.71 -9.61
N VAL A 236 4.79 3.23 -8.62
CA VAL A 236 4.77 1.83 -8.22
C VAL A 236 3.32 1.33 -8.12
N VAL A 237 2.98 0.33 -8.92
CA VAL A 237 1.73 -0.41 -8.74
C VAL A 237 1.94 -1.48 -7.69
N VAL A 238 1.35 -1.30 -6.52
CA VAL A 238 1.37 -2.34 -5.49
C VAL A 238 0.20 -3.29 -5.71
N VAL A 239 0.50 -4.45 -6.26
CA VAL A 239 -0.48 -5.51 -6.54
C VAL A 239 -0.98 -6.10 -5.22
N ARG A 240 -2.14 -5.63 -4.75
CA ARG A 240 -2.75 -6.10 -3.51
C ARG A 240 -3.51 -7.39 -3.79
N ALA A 241 -2.84 -8.52 -3.56
CA ALA A 241 -3.35 -9.83 -3.92
C ALA A 241 -4.58 -10.23 -3.08
N LEU A 242 -5.59 -10.75 -3.76
CA LEU A 242 -6.77 -11.38 -3.20
C LEU A 242 -6.63 -12.90 -3.35
N ALA A 243 -5.99 -13.52 -2.38
CA ALA A 243 -5.67 -14.95 -2.36
C ALA A 243 -6.35 -15.64 -1.17
N GLU A 244 -6.77 -16.89 -1.35
CA GLU A 244 -7.50 -17.66 -0.34
C GLU A 244 -6.70 -18.84 0.22
N ARG A 245 -5.75 -19.39 -0.56
CA ARG A 245 -5.04 -20.64 -0.24
C ARG A 245 -3.55 -20.43 0.05
N GLY A 246 -3.19 -19.30 0.66
CA GLY A 246 -1.82 -19.03 1.10
C GLY A 246 -0.84 -18.75 -0.04
N ILE A 247 0.45 -19.08 0.17
CA ILE A 247 1.55 -18.74 -0.75
C ILE A 247 1.32 -19.17 -2.21
N PRO A 248 0.80 -20.36 -2.54
CA PRO A 248 0.58 -20.74 -3.94
C PRO A 248 -0.32 -19.77 -4.70
N ASP A 249 -1.42 -19.33 -4.08
CA ASP A 249 -2.33 -18.36 -4.71
C ASP A 249 -1.71 -16.98 -4.79
N LEU A 250 -0.97 -16.55 -3.78
CA LEU A 250 -0.22 -15.28 -3.78
C LEU A 250 0.79 -15.26 -4.93
N LEU A 251 1.55 -16.34 -5.10
CA LEU A 251 2.53 -16.47 -6.20
C LEU A 251 1.87 -16.56 -7.57
N ALA A 252 0.67 -17.13 -7.68
CA ALA A 252 -0.08 -17.12 -8.93
C ALA A 252 -0.45 -15.69 -9.35
N VAL A 253 -0.91 -14.85 -8.40
CA VAL A 253 -1.15 -13.42 -8.66
C VAL A 253 0.15 -12.68 -9.00
N ALA A 254 1.24 -12.94 -8.26
CA ALA A 254 2.54 -12.30 -8.51
C ALA A 254 3.07 -12.61 -9.92
N LYS A 255 3.06 -13.89 -10.33
CA LYS A 255 3.48 -14.30 -11.68
C LYS A 255 2.61 -13.68 -12.77
N ALA A 256 1.30 -13.63 -12.57
CA ALA A 256 0.38 -12.99 -13.49
C ALA A 256 0.65 -11.47 -13.63
N ALA A 257 1.01 -10.81 -12.55
CA ALA A 257 1.31 -9.38 -12.57
C ALA A 257 2.55 -9.04 -13.41
N ILE A 258 3.57 -9.91 -13.40
CA ILE A 258 4.79 -9.74 -14.23
C ILE A 258 4.68 -10.35 -15.62
N GLY A 259 3.53 -10.92 -15.98
CA GLY A 259 3.33 -11.56 -17.29
C GLY A 259 3.99 -12.93 -17.45
N ALA A 260 4.26 -13.62 -16.35
CA ALA A 260 4.88 -14.96 -16.31
C ALA A 260 3.87 -16.09 -16.00
N ALA A 261 2.56 -15.84 -16.23
CA ALA A 261 1.48 -16.77 -15.98
C ALA A 261 1.06 -17.56 -17.23
#